data_dd7be839c24e70c7d4ab26acbccb3294
#
_entry.id   dd7be839c24e70c7d4ab26acbccb3294
#
_cell.length_a   1.000
_cell.length_b   1.000
_cell.length_c   1.000
_cell.angle_alpha   90.00
_cell.angle_beta   90.00
_cell.angle_gamma   90.00
#
_symmetry.space_group_name_H-M   'P 1'
#
loop_
_entity.id
_entity.type
_entity.pdbx_description
1 polymer ?
#
loop_
_entity_poly.entity_id
_entity_poly.type
_entity_poly.pdbx_seq_one_letter_code
_entity_poly.pdbx_strand_id
1 'polypeptide(L)'
;MFVANRMAKNPFTVTPDTKVSAAKDLMKKHRFRRLPVVDEDGKLVGFLSDRDIMRVSPSPATTLSRYEITSLLAKMCIGEIMQKDVVSVKDDATIEEAALIMYNHKIGGLPVVSSVGAVVGVITETDIFKTFVDVMGLTHGKTRFTIADVGDKVGVVRDLGSIIADCGCNIDSLVTCQQDDGSYEIVVRFDTTDSEAVKKKLEENGFHVSHVVKIGC
;
A
#
# COMPACT_ATOMS: atom_id res chain seq x y z
N MET A 1 -10.57 -2.03 -5.65
CA MET A 1 -10.88 -1.16 -4.46
C MET A 1 -10.47 0.27 -4.76
N PHE A 2 -11.11 1.28 -4.14
CA PHE A 2 -10.82 2.69 -4.44
C PHE A 2 -9.94 3.33 -3.38
N VAL A 3 -9.09 4.26 -3.81
CA VAL A 3 -8.18 5.05 -2.96
C VAL A 3 -8.94 5.73 -1.83
N ALA A 4 -10.11 6.34 -2.10
CA ALA A 4 -10.95 7.00 -1.10
C ALA A 4 -11.34 6.13 0.11
N ASN A 5 -11.33 4.80 -0.06
CA ASN A 5 -11.71 3.85 0.99
C ASN A 5 -10.51 3.41 1.87
N ARG A 6 -9.29 3.70 1.44
CA ARG A 6 -8.05 3.21 2.07
C ARG A 6 -7.09 4.33 2.49
N MET A 7 -7.22 5.53 1.91
CA MET A 7 -6.38 6.69 2.24
C MET A 7 -6.63 7.21 3.66
N ALA A 8 -5.63 7.88 4.22
CA ALA A 8 -5.82 8.75 5.36
C ALA A 8 -6.58 9.99 4.91
N LYS A 9 -7.84 10.14 5.36
CA LYS A 9 -8.73 11.26 5.00
C LYS A 9 -8.40 12.51 5.80
N ASN A 10 -8.70 13.68 5.22
CA ASN A 10 -8.51 14.99 5.88
C ASN A 10 -7.09 15.13 6.46
N PRO A 11 -6.04 15.01 5.64
CA PRO A 11 -4.68 15.05 6.13
C PRO A 11 -4.36 16.45 6.68
N PHE A 12 -3.39 16.51 7.58
CA PHE A 12 -2.79 17.79 7.91
C PHE A 12 -2.12 18.35 6.67
N THR A 13 -2.39 19.60 6.34
CA THR A 13 -1.76 20.35 5.26
C THR A 13 -0.97 21.54 5.83
N VAL A 14 -0.04 22.03 5.05
CA VAL A 14 0.77 23.22 5.39
C VAL A 14 0.88 24.11 4.16
N THR A 15 1.28 25.35 4.35
CA THR A 15 1.53 26.30 3.24
C THR A 15 3.01 26.42 2.93
N PRO A 16 3.41 26.91 1.75
CA PRO A 16 4.82 27.11 1.42
C PRO A 16 5.60 27.97 2.43
N ASP A 17 4.92 28.92 3.10
CA ASP A 17 5.53 29.83 4.09
C ASP A 17 5.70 29.21 5.48
N THR A 18 5.14 28.01 5.71
CA THR A 18 5.31 27.28 6.97
C THR A 18 6.78 27.01 7.21
N LYS A 19 7.24 27.21 8.45
CA LYS A 19 8.64 26.95 8.82
C LYS A 19 8.95 25.46 8.86
N VAL A 20 10.14 25.08 8.39
CA VAL A 20 10.61 23.67 8.37
C VAL A 20 10.58 23.07 9.77
N SER A 21 10.95 23.84 10.81
CA SER A 21 10.86 23.38 12.21
C SER A 21 9.44 23.04 12.63
N ALA A 22 8.47 23.87 12.28
CA ALA A 22 7.06 23.64 12.59
C ALA A 22 6.51 22.38 11.89
N ALA A 23 6.86 22.18 10.61
CA ALA A 23 6.48 20.97 9.86
C ALA A 23 7.08 19.70 10.49
N LYS A 24 8.36 19.76 10.90
CA LYS A 24 9.04 18.67 11.59
C LYS A 24 8.37 18.29 12.91
N ASP A 25 7.99 19.30 13.71
CA ASP A 25 7.29 19.09 14.98
C ASP A 25 5.89 18.51 14.76
N LEU A 26 5.18 18.97 13.73
CA LEU A 26 3.87 18.44 13.33
C LEU A 26 3.98 16.96 12.94
N MET A 27 4.93 16.61 12.09
CA MET A 27 5.19 15.22 11.69
C MET A 27 5.51 14.33 12.89
N LYS A 28 6.36 14.81 13.81
CA LYS A 28 6.75 14.07 15.02
C LYS A 28 5.58 13.89 15.98
N LYS A 29 4.82 14.93 16.22
CA LYS A 29 3.65 14.93 17.14
C LYS A 29 2.59 13.93 16.69
N HIS A 30 2.31 13.85 15.40
CA HIS A 30 1.24 13.04 14.83
C HIS A 30 1.73 11.73 14.20
N ARG A 31 3.05 11.45 14.24
CA ARG A 31 3.67 10.21 13.74
C ARG A 31 3.44 9.93 12.25
N PHE A 32 3.39 10.96 11.43
CA PHE A 32 3.38 10.81 9.98
C PHE A 32 4.66 11.40 9.37
N ARG A 33 4.97 11.00 8.14
CA ARG A 33 6.23 11.31 7.47
C ARG A 33 6.06 12.12 6.19
N ARG A 34 4.84 12.57 5.91
CA ARG A 34 4.50 13.31 4.68
C ARG A 34 3.45 14.36 4.97
N LEU A 35 3.59 15.51 4.33
CA LEU A 35 2.66 16.63 4.41
C LEU A 35 2.36 17.16 3.02
N PRO A 36 1.11 17.17 2.57
CA PRO A 36 0.70 17.96 1.43
C PRO A 36 0.89 19.45 1.72
N VAL A 37 1.43 20.15 0.74
CA VAL A 37 1.56 21.61 0.78
C VAL A 37 0.50 22.21 -0.15
N VAL A 38 -0.29 23.11 0.38
CA VAL A 38 -1.44 23.70 -0.32
C VAL A 38 -1.31 25.22 -0.40
N ASP A 39 -1.97 25.81 -1.40
CA ASP A 39 -2.18 27.25 -1.48
C ASP A 39 -3.35 27.71 -0.59
N GLU A 40 -3.71 29.00 -0.70
CA GLU A 40 -4.80 29.61 0.04
C GLU A 40 -6.18 29.04 -0.32
N ASP A 41 -6.33 28.47 -1.53
CA ASP A 41 -7.54 27.80 -1.99
C ASP A 41 -7.60 26.32 -1.63
N GLY A 42 -6.59 25.79 -0.93
CA GLY A 42 -6.48 24.37 -0.55
C GLY A 42 -6.06 23.43 -1.69
N LYS A 43 -5.57 23.97 -2.80
CA LYS A 43 -5.05 23.18 -3.91
C LYS A 43 -3.62 22.74 -3.64
N LEU A 44 -3.29 21.56 -4.13
CA LEU A 44 -1.97 20.98 -4.01
C LEU A 44 -0.93 21.79 -4.80
N VAL A 45 0.08 22.33 -4.10
CA VAL A 45 1.20 23.09 -4.71
C VAL A 45 2.57 22.46 -4.38
N GLY A 46 2.60 21.49 -3.48
CA GLY A 46 3.84 20.82 -3.11
C GLY A 46 3.60 19.59 -2.24
N PHE A 47 4.67 18.82 -2.03
CA PHE A 47 4.66 17.67 -1.13
C PHE A 47 5.97 17.65 -0.34
N LEU A 48 5.88 17.49 0.98
CA LEU A 48 7.02 17.47 1.87
C LEU A 48 7.12 16.11 2.55
N SER A 49 8.30 15.52 2.55
CA SER A 49 8.60 14.30 3.31
C SER A 49 9.61 14.55 4.44
N ASP A 50 9.68 13.64 5.40
CA ASP A 50 10.72 13.64 6.42
C ASP A 50 12.13 13.58 5.83
N ARG A 51 12.30 12.92 4.67
CA ARG A 51 13.58 12.86 3.93
C ARG A 51 13.99 14.23 3.40
N ASP A 52 13.05 15.05 2.97
CA ASP A 52 13.35 16.41 2.48
C ASP A 52 13.83 17.28 3.63
N ILE A 53 13.23 17.15 4.81
CA ILE A 53 13.72 17.81 6.03
C ILE A 53 15.11 17.30 6.43
N MET A 54 15.37 15.98 6.30
CA MET A 54 16.68 15.42 6.61
C MET A 54 17.77 15.94 5.68
N ARG A 55 17.48 16.16 4.39
CA ARG A 55 18.45 16.68 3.41
C ARG A 55 18.99 18.08 3.77
N VAL A 56 18.14 18.91 4.37
CA VAL A 56 18.52 20.28 4.78
C VAL A 56 18.95 20.35 6.25
N SER A 57 18.82 19.23 6.98
CA SER A 57 19.30 19.14 8.36
C SER A 57 20.80 18.82 8.38
N PRO A 58 21.61 19.51 9.20
CA PRO A 58 23.02 19.19 9.35
C PRO A 58 23.24 17.73 9.75
N SER A 59 24.32 17.12 9.23
CA SER A 59 24.71 15.76 9.59
C SER A 59 24.87 15.60 11.10
N PRO A 60 24.61 14.43 11.69
CA PRO A 60 24.94 14.13 13.09
C PRO A 60 26.42 14.34 13.45
N ALA A 61 27.32 14.33 12.44
CA ALA A 61 28.75 14.60 12.60
C ALA A 61 29.12 16.10 12.57
N THR A 62 28.12 16.99 12.51
CA THR A 62 28.38 18.45 12.51
C THR A 62 28.89 18.93 13.86
N THR A 63 29.69 20.00 13.84
CA THR A 63 30.11 20.74 15.04
C THR A 63 29.06 21.69 15.57
N LEU A 64 27.92 21.87 14.83
CA LEU A 64 26.83 22.75 15.25
C LEU A 64 26.10 22.17 16.47
N SER A 65 25.80 23.05 17.42
CA SER A 65 24.96 22.70 18.55
C SER A 65 23.50 22.47 18.12
N ARG A 66 22.73 21.76 18.94
CA ARG A 66 21.28 21.56 18.69
C ARG A 66 20.52 22.89 18.55
N TYR A 67 20.93 23.91 19.27
CA TYR A 67 20.35 25.24 19.21
C TYR A 67 20.57 25.90 17.85
N GLU A 68 21.79 25.84 17.32
CA GLU A 68 22.14 26.38 16.00
C GLU A 68 21.38 25.66 14.89
N ILE A 69 21.29 24.32 14.96
CA ILE A 69 20.49 23.53 14.01
C ILE A 69 19.02 23.94 14.04
N THR A 70 18.42 24.06 15.22
CA THR A 70 17.04 24.48 15.39
C THR A 70 16.82 25.89 14.86
N SER A 71 17.77 26.81 15.12
CA SER A 71 17.70 28.19 14.63
C SER A 71 17.79 28.27 13.10
N LEU A 72 18.59 27.44 12.47
CA LEU A 72 18.68 27.37 11.00
C LEU A 72 17.36 26.89 10.39
N LEU A 73 16.84 25.76 10.87
CA LEU A 73 15.56 25.19 10.39
C LEU A 73 14.35 26.11 10.65
N ALA A 74 14.41 26.93 11.73
CA ALA A 74 13.38 27.90 12.02
C ALA A 74 13.35 29.11 11.07
N LYS A 75 14.43 29.37 10.32
CA LYS A 75 14.50 30.43 9.32
C LYS A 75 13.98 29.95 7.94
N MET A 76 14.16 28.68 7.60
CA MET A 76 13.76 28.10 6.31
C MET A 76 12.26 27.90 6.21
N CYS A 77 11.70 28.15 5.04
CA CYS A 77 10.31 27.87 4.72
C CYS A 77 10.18 26.57 3.91
N ILE A 78 9.04 25.90 4.02
CA ILE A 78 8.76 24.64 3.31
C ILE A 78 8.87 24.81 1.80
N GLY A 79 8.42 25.94 1.24
CA GLY A 79 8.50 26.24 -0.18
C GLY A 79 9.90 26.18 -0.79
N GLU A 80 10.95 26.29 0.05
CA GLU A 80 12.36 26.19 -0.36
C GLU A 80 12.82 24.74 -0.53
N ILE A 81 12.16 23.77 0.14
CA ILE A 81 12.62 22.38 0.25
C ILE A 81 11.60 21.36 -0.25
N MET A 82 10.33 21.74 -0.40
CA MET A 82 9.27 20.85 -0.86
C MET A 82 9.49 20.39 -2.30
N GLN A 83 8.98 19.23 -2.64
CA GLN A 83 8.83 18.80 -4.02
C GLN A 83 7.68 19.57 -4.66
N LYS A 84 7.95 20.26 -5.79
CA LYS A 84 6.96 21.09 -6.50
C LYS A 84 6.24 20.31 -7.61
N ASP A 85 6.97 19.46 -8.33
CA ASP A 85 6.39 18.56 -9.33
C ASP A 85 5.81 17.33 -8.65
N VAL A 86 4.61 17.49 -8.10
CA VAL A 86 3.99 16.47 -7.25
C VAL A 86 3.18 15.50 -8.09
N VAL A 87 3.58 14.23 -8.04
CA VAL A 87 2.75 13.13 -8.53
C VAL A 87 1.64 12.89 -7.51
N SER A 88 0.40 12.99 -7.96
CA SER A 88 -0.82 12.81 -7.15
C SER A 88 -1.72 11.75 -7.76
N VAL A 89 -2.70 11.29 -6.99
CA VAL A 89 -3.73 10.36 -7.45
C VAL A 89 -5.12 10.93 -7.11
N LYS A 90 -6.13 10.60 -7.91
CA LYS A 90 -7.52 10.99 -7.63
C LYS A 90 -8.13 10.07 -6.59
N ASP A 91 -9.12 10.55 -5.86
CA ASP A 91 -9.85 9.79 -4.84
C ASP A 91 -10.69 8.65 -5.42
N ASP A 92 -11.14 8.78 -6.67
CA ASP A 92 -11.87 7.76 -7.43
C ASP A 92 -10.96 6.72 -8.14
N ALA A 93 -9.64 6.89 -8.08
CA ALA A 93 -8.69 5.92 -8.61
C ALA A 93 -8.70 4.61 -7.82
N THR A 94 -8.24 3.55 -8.45
CA THR A 94 -8.09 2.25 -7.80
C THR A 94 -6.80 2.17 -6.97
N ILE A 95 -6.77 1.24 -6.03
CA ILE A 95 -5.56 0.95 -5.24
C ILE A 95 -4.44 0.43 -6.13
N GLU A 96 -4.78 -0.33 -7.15
CA GLU A 96 -3.87 -0.88 -8.15
C GLU A 96 -3.18 0.24 -8.94
N GLU A 97 -3.93 1.27 -9.36
CA GLU A 97 -3.38 2.46 -10.02
C GLU A 97 -2.44 3.23 -9.09
N ALA A 98 -2.84 3.44 -7.83
CA ALA A 98 -1.99 4.10 -6.85
C ALA A 98 -0.69 3.32 -6.60
N ALA A 99 -0.77 2.00 -6.48
CA ALA A 99 0.38 1.13 -6.32
C ALA A 99 1.33 1.20 -7.54
N LEU A 100 0.77 1.18 -8.75
CA LEU A 100 1.54 1.26 -9.99
C LEU A 100 2.26 2.61 -10.12
N ILE A 101 1.59 3.72 -9.77
CA ILE A 101 2.19 5.06 -9.73
C ILE A 101 3.36 5.08 -8.73
N MET A 102 3.17 4.58 -7.50
CA MET A 102 4.23 4.52 -6.50
C MET A 102 5.43 3.70 -6.98
N TYR A 103 5.18 2.54 -7.60
CA TYR A 103 6.20 1.65 -8.12
C TYR A 103 7.01 2.30 -9.26
N ASN A 104 6.34 2.87 -10.25
CA ASN A 104 6.99 3.47 -11.41
C ASN A 104 7.81 4.72 -11.06
N HIS A 105 7.30 5.54 -10.15
CA HIS A 105 7.98 6.77 -9.70
C HIS A 105 8.92 6.55 -8.51
N LYS A 106 9.00 5.34 -7.93
CA LYS A 106 9.80 4.98 -6.74
C LYS A 106 9.52 5.89 -5.55
N ILE A 107 8.24 6.20 -5.33
CA ILE A 107 7.76 7.07 -4.25
C ILE A 107 6.88 6.27 -3.29
N GLY A 108 7.06 6.48 -2.00
CA GLY A 108 6.37 5.70 -0.96
C GLY A 108 5.06 6.32 -0.48
N GLY A 109 4.46 7.27 -1.22
CA GLY A 109 3.15 7.83 -0.92
C GLY A 109 2.79 9.00 -1.81
N LEU A 110 1.49 9.18 -1.96
CA LEU A 110 0.86 10.14 -2.86
C LEU A 110 -0.14 11.03 -2.12
N PRO A 111 -0.18 12.33 -2.36
CA PRO A 111 -1.34 13.12 -2.03
C PRO A 111 -2.51 12.68 -2.91
N VAL A 112 -3.69 12.66 -2.30
CA VAL A 112 -4.94 12.33 -2.98
C VAL A 112 -5.72 13.63 -3.18
N VAL A 113 -6.12 13.87 -4.42
CA VAL A 113 -6.83 15.08 -4.82
C VAL A 113 -8.23 14.76 -5.33
N SER A 114 -9.16 15.67 -5.06
CA SER A 114 -10.50 15.64 -5.65
C SER A 114 -10.48 16.06 -7.12
N SER A 115 -11.63 15.94 -7.78
CA SER A 115 -11.82 16.41 -9.17
C SER A 115 -11.53 17.89 -9.37
N VAL A 116 -11.61 18.70 -8.31
CA VAL A 116 -11.30 20.16 -8.35
C VAL A 116 -9.86 20.47 -7.93
N GLY A 117 -9.03 19.46 -7.67
CA GLY A 117 -7.61 19.62 -7.30
C GLY A 117 -7.36 19.90 -5.81
N ALA A 118 -8.39 19.90 -4.98
CA ALA A 118 -8.24 20.05 -3.53
C ALA A 118 -7.68 18.77 -2.90
N VAL A 119 -6.81 18.90 -1.91
CA VAL A 119 -6.25 17.76 -1.18
C VAL A 119 -7.32 17.18 -0.26
N VAL A 120 -7.66 15.90 -0.47
CA VAL A 120 -8.67 15.17 0.30
C VAL A 120 -8.10 14.00 1.13
N GLY A 121 -6.89 13.56 0.80
CA GLY A 121 -6.24 12.44 1.47
C GLY A 121 -4.74 12.34 1.22
N VAL A 122 -4.14 11.37 1.89
CA VAL A 122 -2.79 10.85 1.57
C VAL A 122 -2.88 9.34 1.59
N ILE A 123 -2.30 8.69 0.57
CA ILE A 123 -2.16 7.24 0.52
C ILE A 123 -0.68 6.88 0.48
N THR A 124 -0.29 5.83 1.20
CA THR A 124 1.10 5.41 1.35
C THR A 124 1.29 3.93 1.00
N GLU A 125 2.55 3.51 0.80
CA GLU A 125 2.90 2.08 0.65
C GLU A 125 2.32 1.23 1.79
N THR A 126 2.30 1.74 3.02
CA THR A 126 1.71 1.02 4.16
C THR A 126 0.22 0.76 3.97
N ASP A 127 -0.52 1.69 3.37
CA ASP A 127 -1.95 1.52 3.08
C ASP A 127 -2.16 0.51 1.95
N ILE A 128 -1.28 0.50 0.94
CA ILE A 128 -1.25 -0.51 -0.12
C ILE A 128 -0.97 -1.89 0.48
N PHE A 129 0.07 -2.03 1.33
CA PHE A 129 0.38 -3.30 2.00
C PHE A 129 -0.75 -3.78 2.90
N LYS A 130 -1.37 -2.89 3.67
CA LYS A 130 -2.53 -3.23 4.49
C LYS A 130 -3.68 -3.75 3.63
N THR A 131 -3.93 -3.09 2.51
CA THR A 131 -4.95 -3.53 1.55
C THR A 131 -4.62 -4.91 0.98
N PHE A 132 -3.36 -5.15 0.61
CA PHE A 132 -2.90 -6.47 0.17
C PHE A 132 -3.14 -7.55 1.25
N VAL A 133 -2.77 -7.29 2.50
CA VAL A 133 -3.00 -8.20 3.63
C VAL A 133 -4.49 -8.52 3.80
N ASP A 134 -5.36 -7.50 3.71
CA ASP A 134 -6.80 -7.67 3.84
C ASP A 134 -7.38 -8.50 2.69
N VAL A 135 -7.03 -8.16 1.42
CA VAL A 135 -7.53 -8.86 0.21
C VAL A 135 -7.06 -10.29 0.15
N MET A 136 -5.83 -10.53 0.58
CA MET A 136 -5.26 -11.87 0.62
C MET A 136 -5.79 -12.71 1.80
N GLY A 137 -6.64 -12.17 2.66
CA GLY A 137 -7.23 -12.88 3.79
C GLY A 137 -6.22 -13.35 4.84
N LEU A 138 -5.11 -12.60 5.02
CA LEU A 138 -4.02 -13.04 5.92
C LEU A 138 -4.36 -12.89 7.41
N THR A 139 -5.35 -12.08 7.76
CA THR A 139 -5.71 -11.74 9.15
C THR A 139 -6.66 -12.75 9.81
N HIS A 140 -7.16 -13.76 9.08
CA HIS A 140 -8.27 -14.60 9.55
C HIS A 140 -7.90 -16.07 9.83
N GLY A 141 -6.61 -16.40 9.89
CA GLY A 141 -6.17 -17.78 10.26
C GLY A 141 -6.60 -18.86 9.26
N LYS A 142 -6.78 -18.51 8.00
CA LYS A 142 -7.23 -19.41 6.94
C LYS A 142 -6.13 -20.33 6.44
N THR A 143 -6.53 -21.48 5.89
CA THR A 143 -5.60 -22.41 5.26
C THR A 143 -5.34 -21.97 3.82
N ARG A 144 -4.06 -21.83 3.47
CA ARG A 144 -3.57 -21.53 2.14
C ARG A 144 -3.23 -22.82 1.40
N PHE A 145 -3.82 -22.99 0.25
CA PHE A 145 -3.45 -24.04 -0.72
C PHE A 145 -2.74 -23.38 -1.90
N THR A 146 -1.64 -23.98 -2.33
CA THR A 146 -0.94 -23.61 -3.56
C THR A 146 -1.10 -24.74 -4.54
N ILE A 147 -1.64 -24.42 -5.71
CA ILE A 147 -1.86 -25.35 -6.82
C ILE A 147 -0.91 -24.93 -7.92
N ALA A 148 0.04 -25.81 -8.21
CA ALA A 148 1.07 -25.57 -9.21
C ALA A 148 0.72 -26.21 -10.56
N ASP A 149 1.51 -25.90 -11.57
CA ASP A 149 1.49 -26.50 -12.91
C ASP A 149 0.11 -26.41 -13.59
N VAL A 150 -0.63 -25.34 -13.29
CA VAL A 150 -1.96 -25.15 -13.88
C VAL A 150 -1.79 -24.65 -15.31
N GLY A 151 -2.27 -25.44 -16.27
CA GLY A 151 -2.30 -25.03 -17.68
C GLY A 151 -3.29 -23.90 -17.92
N ASP A 152 -3.02 -23.07 -18.93
CA ASP A 152 -3.95 -22.03 -19.40
C ASP A 152 -5.18 -22.66 -20.08
N LYS A 153 -6.16 -23.01 -19.26
CA LYS A 153 -7.42 -23.64 -19.73
C LYS A 153 -8.62 -22.86 -19.26
N VAL A 154 -9.58 -22.70 -20.14
CA VAL A 154 -10.87 -22.10 -19.80
C VAL A 154 -11.59 -22.99 -18.78
N GLY A 155 -12.07 -22.38 -17.67
CA GLY A 155 -12.88 -23.06 -16.67
C GLY A 155 -12.12 -23.57 -15.45
N VAL A 156 -10.80 -23.47 -15.38
CA VAL A 156 -9.98 -23.94 -14.23
C VAL A 156 -10.51 -23.42 -12.89
N VAL A 157 -10.78 -22.11 -12.80
CA VAL A 157 -11.29 -21.49 -11.57
C VAL A 157 -12.68 -22.02 -11.19
N ARG A 158 -13.55 -22.28 -12.19
CA ARG A 158 -14.85 -22.89 -11.96
C ARG A 158 -14.70 -24.29 -11.37
N ASP A 159 -13.86 -25.12 -11.98
CA ASP A 159 -13.66 -26.50 -11.56
C ASP A 159 -13.05 -26.58 -10.17
N LEU A 160 -12.01 -25.77 -9.91
CA LEU A 160 -11.43 -25.60 -8.58
C LEU A 160 -12.48 -25.14 -7.53
N GLY A 161 -13.25 -24.12 -7.88
CA GLY A 161 -14.31 -23.60 -7.00
C GLY A 161 -15.37 -24.64 -6.69
N SER A 162 -15.78 -25.47 -7.68
CA SER A 162 -16.74 -26.54 -7.47
C SER A 162 -16.22 -27.60 -6.49
N ILE A 163 -14.96 -28.04 -6.65
CA ILE A 163 -14.36 -29.03 -5.75
C ILE A 163 -14.28 -28.52 -4.32
N ILE A 164 -13.89 -27.26 -4.13
CA ILE A 164 -13.80 -26.63 -2.80
C ILE A 164 -15.19 -26.50 -2.17
N ALA A 165 -16.20 -26.09 -2.96
CA ALA A 165 -17.59 -26.00 -2.52
C ALA A 165 -18.16 -27.37 -2.12
N ASP A 166 -17.85 -28.43 -2.86
CA ASP A 166 -18.23 -29.82 -2.52
C ASP A 166 -17.56 -30.33 -1.24
N CYS A 167 -16.47 -29.71 -0.80
CA CYS A 167 -15.87 -29.94 0.50
C CYS A 167 -16.52 -29.11 1.63
N GLY A 168 -17.59 -28.34 1.34
CA GLY A 168 -18.25 -27.46 2.29
C GLY A 168 -17.46 -26.21 2.66
N CYS A 169 -16.46 -25.83 1.84
CA CYS A 169 -15.59 -24.70 2.08
C CYS A 169 -15.99 -23.49 1.22
N ASN A 170 -15.88 -22.29 1.80
CA ASN A 170 -16.10 -21.03 1.07
C ASN A 170 -14.76 -20.34 0.82
N ILE A 171 -14.50 -19.91 -0.42
CA ILE A 171 -13.24 -19.26 -0.82
C ILE A 171 -13.22 -17.83 -0.27
N ASP A 172 -12.20 -17.50 0.53
CA ASP A 172 -11.96 -16.13 1.05
C ASP A 172 -11.11 -15.30 0.08
N SER A 173 -10.08 -15.92 -0.51
CA SER A 173 -9.25 -15.27 -1.53
C SER A 173 -8.73 -16.27 -2.55
N LEU A 174 -8.61 -15.82 -3.80
CA LEU A 174 -8.03 -16.58 -4.90
C LEU A 174 -7.17 -15.64 -5.74
N VAL A 175 -5.94 -16.04 -5.99
CA VAL A 175 -4.98 -15.30 -6.82
C VAL A 175 -4.32 -16.27 -7.79
N THR A 176 -4.19 -15.84 -9.04
CA THR A 176 -3.48 -16.56 -10.08
C THR A 176 -2.19 -15.82 -10.43
N CYS A 177 -1.08 -16.54 -10.49
CA CYS A 177 0.22 -15.99 -10.88
C CYS A 177 0.76 -16.76 -12.08
N GLN A 178 1.00 -16.05 -13.17
CA GLN A 178 1.68 -16.64 -14.32
C GLN A 178 3.16 -16.86 -14.00
N GLN A 179 3.66 -18.04 -14.35
CA GLN A 179 5.05 -18.44 -14.18
C GLN A 179 5.83 -18.18 -15.48
N ASP A 180 7.16 -18.18 -15.40
CA ASP A 180 8.04 -17.92 -16.54
C ASP A 180 7.92 -18.97 -17.67
N ASP A 181 7.48 -20.17 -17.35
CA ASP A 181 7.24 -21.27 -18.28
C ASP A 181 5.85 -21.22 -18.97
N GLY A 182 5.06 -20.19 -18.65
CA GLY A 182 3.70 -19.99 -19.16
C GLY A 182 2.62 -20.76 -18.41
N SER A 183 2.97 -21.58 -17.41
CA SER A 183 2.00 -22.18 -16.50
C SER A 183 1.46 -21.14 -15.50
N TYR A 184 0.44 -21.52 -14.73
CA TYR A 184 -0.10 -20.70 -13.65
C TYR A 184 0.06 -21.40 -12.31
N GLU A 185 0.37 -20.62 -11.28
CA GLU A 185 0.20 -21.00 -9.89
C GLU A 185 -1.09 -20.36 -9.39
N ILE A 186 -1.97 -21.14 -8.74
CA ILE A 186 -3.16 -20.65 -8.08
C ILE A 186 -2.96 -20.75 -6.58
N VAL A 187 -3.06 -19.61 -5.90
CA VAL A 187 -3.11 -19.55 -4.45
C VAL A 187 -4.55 -19.30 -4.03
N VAL A 188 -5.12 -20.26 -3.30
CA VAL A 188 -6.47 -20.14 -2.76
C VAL A 188 -6.46 -20.26 -1.24
N ARG A 189 -7.29 -19.46 -0.56
CA ARG A 189 -7.47 -19.49 0.90
C ARG A 189 -8.92 -19.68 1.25
N PHE A 190 -9.13 -20.56 2.22
CA PHE A 190 -10.46 -20.84 2.77
C PHE A 190 -10.33 -21.46 4.17
N ASP A 191 -11.43 -21.51 4.90
CA ASP A 191 -11.49 -22.20 6.17
C ASP A 191 -11.77 -23.69 5.94
N THR A 192 -11.00 -24.53 6.61
CA THR A 192 -11.22 -25.97 6.61
C THR A 192 -10.75 -26.58 7.90
N THR A 193 -11.48 -27.58 8.40
CA THR A 193 -11.12 -28.40 9.54
C THR A 193 -10.24 -29.59 9.16
N ASP A 194 -10.31 -30.01 7.89
CA ASP A 194 -9.56 -31.16 7.35
C ASP A 194 -8.89 -30.79 6.01
N SER A 195 -7.68 -30.24 6.10
CA SER A 195 -6.90 -29.83 4.94
C SER A 195 -6.41 -31.00 4.09
N GLU A 196 -6.19 -32.17 4.69
CA GLU A 196 -5.72 -33.36 3.97
C GLU A 196 -6.83 -33.95 3.10
N ALA A 197 -8.06 -34.01 3.60
CA ALA A 197 -9.19 -34.46 2.78
C ALA A 197 -9.44 -33.55 1.57
N VAL A 198 -9.34 -32.23 1.76
CA VAL A 198 -9.48 -31.28 0.66
C VAL A 198 -8.33 -31.43 -0.34
N LYS A 199 -7.08 -31.54 0.13
CA LYS A 199 -5.92 -31.79 -0.72
C LYS A 199 -6.12 -33.03 -1.59
N LYS A 200 -6.46 -34.14 -0.96
CA LYS A 200 -6.69 -35.42 -1.66
C LYS A 200 -7.77 -35.28 -2.75
N LYS A 201 -8.87 -34.61 -2.44
CA LYS A 201 -9.96 -34.41 -3.41
C LYS A 201 -9.54 -33.53 -4.59
N LEU A 202 -8.71 -32.50 -4.36
CA LEU A 202 -8.11 -31.69 -5.42
C LEU A 202 -7.19 -32.53 -6.31
N GLU A 203 -6.32 -33.34 -5.73
CA GLU A 203 -5.37 -34.21 -6.45
C GLU A 203 -6.10 -35.29 -7.28
N GLU A 204 -7.15 -35.91 -6.73
CA GLU A 204 -8.02 -36.88 -7.45
C GLU A 204 -8.71 -36.25 -8.68
N ASN A 205 -8.90 -34.94 -8.69
CA ASN A 205 -9.49 -34.19 -9.81
C ASN A 205 -8.41 -33.52 -10.71
N GLY A 206 -7.15 -33.93 -10.57
CA GLY A 206 -6.06 -33.52 -11.45
C GLY A 206 -5.41 -32.18 -11.12
N PHE A 207 -5.64 -31.61 -9.93
CA PHE A 207 -4.94 -30.43 -9.45
C PHE A 207 -3.70 -30.82 -8.65
N HIS A 208 -2.53 -30.32 -9.03
CA HIS A 208 -1.29 -30.55 -8.31
C HIS A 208 -1.16 -29.58 -7.11
N VAL A 209 -1.42 -30.07 -5.89
CA VAL A 209 -1.30 -29.27 -4.66
C VAL A 209 0.15 -29.31 -4.17
N SER A 210 0.93 -28.29 -4.49
CA SER A 210 2.34 -28.20 -4.12
C SER A 210 2.57 -27.83 -2.66
N HIS A 211 1.66 -27.08 -2.04
CA HIS A 211 1.83 -26.61 -0.67
C HIS A 211 0.51 -26.35 0.03
N VAL A 212 0.43 -26.74 1.31
CA VAL A 212 -0.69 -26.43 2.21
C VAL A 212 -0.14 -25.86 3.53
N VAL A 213 -0.59 -24.67 3.91
CA VAL A 213 -0.15 -24.06 5.16
C VAL A 213 -1.29 -23.27 5.80
N LYS A 214 -1.46 -23.44 7.10
CA LYS A 214 -2.36 -22.61 7.89
C LYS A 214 -1.58 -21.38 8.35
N ILE A 215 -1.99 -20.20 7.84
CA ILE A 215 -1.43 -18.92 8.25
C ILE A 215 -2.38 -18.36 9.31
N GLY A 216 -1.91 -18.28 10.55
CA GLY A 216 -2.63 -17.66 11.65
C GLY A 216 -1.67 -16.80 12.46
N CYS A 217 -2.09 -15.61 12.84
CA CYS A 217 -1.50 -14.85 13.92
C CYS A 217 -2.09 -15.33 15.24
#